data_7947155530954a663c28c42bf97f972a
#
_entry.id   7947155530954a663c28c42bf97f972a
#
_cell.length_a   1.000
_cell.length_b   1.000
_cell.length_c   1.000
_cell.angle_alpha   90.00
_cell.angle_beta   90.00
_cell.angle_gamma   90.00
#
_symmetry.space_group_name_H-M   'P 1'
#
loop_
_entity.id
_entity.type
_entity.pdbx_description
1 polymer ?
#
loop_
_entity_poly.entity_id
_entity_poly.type
_entity_poly.pdbx_seq_one_letter_code
_entity_poly.pdbx_strand_id
1 'polypeptide(L)'
;MPSRELSEHVGRLLRRLGDLTDAHVEQVLAVGEVVTFARGQKMVACGEPVVSSGLVLEGVFAEQVPTGKGPITVSFSTEGDFVGPIADLLARHPRASQDVVALSAGRIVNVDWNGYLKLIATTPQWGRFHATIMERLLLMKSERERQLLASDAAGRLAWFERRFSTAASLLPLKEVASFLGITPVYLSRLRRRRVLERRRR
;
A
#
# COMPACT_ATOMS: atom_id res chain seq x y z
N MET A 1 -26.59 -4.93 3.50
CA MET A 1 -26.01 -5.30 2.18
C MET A 1 -25.13 -4.14 1.72
N PRO A 2 -23.97 -4.40 1.11
CA PRO A 2 -23.15 -3.34 0.52
C PRO A 2 -23.95 -2.61 -0.57
N SER A 3 -23.70 -1.30 -0.75
CA SER A 3 -24.35 -0.56 -1.83
C SER A 3 -23.88 -1.08 -3.19
N ARG A 4 -24.72 -0.98 -4.23
CA ARG A 4 -24.36 -1.36 -5.60
C ARG A 4 -23.08 -0.63 -6.06
N GLU A 5 -22.96 0.64 -5.75
CA GLU A 5 -21.79 1.46 -6.08
C GLU A 5 -20.49 0.92 -5.44
N LEU A 6 -20.55 0.48 -4.17
CA LEU A 6 -19.42 -0.14 -3.49
C LEU A 6 -19.02 -1.45 -4.17
N SER A 7 -19.99 -2.32 -4.49
CA SER A 7 -19.72 -3.59 -5.17
C SER A 7 -19.07 -3.38 -6.55
N GLU A 8 -19.57 -2.42 -7.33
CA GLU A 8 -19.00 -2.06 -8.62
C GLU A 8 -17.57 -1.49 -8.47
N HIS A 9 -17.32 -0.66 -7.46
CA HIS A 9 -15.98 -0.10 -7.20
C HIS A 9 -14.99 -1.22 -6.81
N VAL A 10 -15.32 -2.03 -5.81
CA VAL A 10 -14.50 -3.16 -5.37
C VAL A 10 -14.24 -4.12 -6.54
N GLY A 11 -15.28 -4.42 -7.33
CA GLY A 11 -15.16 -5.27 -8.50
C GLY A 11 -14.17 -4.74 -9.54
N ARG A 12 -14.20 -3.44 -9.84
CA ARG A 12 -13.22 -2.81 -10.75
C ARG A 12 -11.79 -2.95 -10.23
N LEU A 13 -11.56 -2.78 -8.91
CA LEU A 13 -10.22 -2.88 -8.32
C LEU A 13 -9.71 -4.33 -8.34
N LEU A 14 -10.54 -5.28 -7.90
CA LEU A 14 -10.15 -6.69 -7.82
C LEU A 14 -9.88 -7.30 -9.20
N ARG A 15 -10.67 -6.93 -10.24
CA ARG A 15 -10.48 -7.45 -11.60
C ARG A 15 -9.21 -6.94 -12.29
N ARG A 16 -8.58 -5.88 -11.79
CA ARG A 16 -7.23 -5.46 -12.25
C ARG A 16 -6.13 -6.42 -11.76
N LEU A 17 -6.44 -7.25 -10.77
CA LEU A 17 -5.49 -8.15 -10.12
C LEU A 17 -5.71 -9.62 -10.47
N GLY A 18 -6.87 -9.96 -11.01
CA GLY A 18 -7.20 -11.33 -11.36
C GLY A 18 -8.58 -11.47 -12.00
N ASP A 19 -8.84 -12.63 -12.52
CA ASP A 19 -10.11 -12.98 -13.17
C ASP A 19 -11.18 -13.34 -12.13
N LEU A 20 -11.71 -12.31 -11.47
CA LEU A 20 -12.74 -12.45 -10.45
C LEU A 20 -14.12 -12.01 -10.96
N THR A 21 -15.13 -12.82 -10.66
CA THR A 21 -16.54 -12.57 -11.00
C THR A 21 -17.25 -11.74 -9.94
N ASP A 22 -18.49 -11.33 -10.20
CA ASP A 22 -19.32 -10.63 -9.21
C ASP A 22 -19.54 -11.46 -7.95
N ALA A 23 -19.70 -12.78 -8.08
CA ALA A 23 -19.81 -13.68 -6.93
C ALA A 23 -18.57 -13.64 -6.03
N HIS A 24 -17.36 -13.49 -6.59
CA HIS A 24 -16.14 -13.31 -5.80
C HIS A 24 -16.13 -11.95 -5.08
N VAL A 25 -16.64 -10.90 -5.72
CA VAL A 25 -16.76 -9.56 -5.09
C VAL A 25 -17.71 -9.63 -3.89
N GLU A 26 -18.87 -10.30 -4.04
CA GLU A 26 -19.82 -10.52 -2.96
C GLU A 26 -19.20 -11.31 -1.80
N GLN A 27 -18.40 -12.33 -2.08
CA GLN A 27 -17.68 -13.10 -1.07
C GLN A 27 -16.72 -12.23 -0.25
N VAL A 28 -15.94 -11.35 -0.89
CA VAL A 28 -15.05 -10.42 -0.16
C VAL A 28 -15.86 -9.47 0.69
N LEU A 29 -16.93 -8.89 0.15
CA LEU A 29 -17.78 -7.95 0.87
C LEU A 29 -18.60 -8.61 2.00
N ALA A 30 -18.80 -9.92 1.95
CA ALA A 30 -19.46 -10.68 3.01
C ALA A 30 -18.54 -10.94 4.22
N VAL A 31 -17.21 -11.03 4.00
CA VAL A 31 -16.21 -11.27 5.07
C VAL A 31 -15.44 -10.00 5.45
N GLY A 32 -15.64 -8.90 4.73
CA GLY A 32 -14.96 -7.64 4.94
C GLY A 32 -15.93 -6.55 5.43
N GLU A 33 -15.34 -5.52 6.02
CA GLU A 33 -16.06 -4.30 6.42
C GLU A 33 -15.39 -3.06 5.82
N VAL A 34 -16.17 -2.04 5.50
CA VAL A 34 -15.62 -0.76 5.06
C VAL A 34 -15.23 0.06 6.28
N VAL A 35 -13.93 0.34 6.41
CA VAL A 35 -13.39 1.16 7.49
C VAL A 35 -12.87 2.47 6.92
N THR A 36 -13.22 3.58 7.58
CA THR A 36 -12.79 4.93 7.24
C THR A 36 -11.68 5.39 8.19
N PHE A 37 -10.69 6.06 7.65
CA PHE A 37 -9.55 6.58 8.40
C PHE A 37 -9.41 8.09 8.19
N ALA A 38 -9.21 8.81 9.29
CA ALA A 38 -8.73 10.18 9.23
C ALA A 38 -7.22 10.22 8.94
N ARG A 39 -6.74 11.32 8.37
CA ARG A 39 -5.30 11.54 8.19
C ARG A 39 -4.54 11.41 9.51
N GLY A 40 -3.48 10.64 9.53
CA GLY A 40 -2.64 10.35 10.70
C GLY A 40 -3.15 9.20 11.57
N GLN A 41 -4.36 8.69 11.31
CA GLN A 41 -4.89 7.53 12.03
C GLN A 41 -4.13 6.27 11.62
N LYS A 42 -3.78 5.43 12.58
CA LYS A 42 -3.16 4.14 12.34
C LYS A 42 -4.22 3.06 12.13
N MET A 43 -4.02 2.22 11.16
CA MET A 43 -4.73 0.95 10.98
C MET A 43 -4.26 -0.06 12.03
N VAL A 44 -2.94 -0.10 12.25
CA VAL A 44 -2.28 -0.89 13.29
C VAL A 44 -1.00 -0.17 13.72
N ALA A 45 -0.68 -0.20 15.02
CA ALA A 45 0.58 0.29 15.52
C ALA A 45 1.59 -0.85 15.73
N CYS A 46 2.88 -0.54 15.60
CA CYS A 46 3.95 -1.47 15.93
C CYS A 46 3.76 -2.03 17.35
N GLY A 47 3.83 -3.35 17.50
CA GLY A 47 3.56 -4.06 18.74
C GLY A 47 2.09 -4.45 18.98
N GLU A 48 1.13 -3.93 18.21
CA GLU A 48 -0.27 -4.35 18.30
C GLU A 48 -0.51 -5.71 17.65
N PRO A 49 -1.60 -6.42 18.03
CA PRO A 49 -1.97 -7.68 17.40
C PRO A 49 -2.21 -7.53 15.89
N VAL A 50 -1.76 -8.52 15.13
CA VAL A 50 -1.93 -8.57 13.67
C VAL A 50 -3.08 -9.51 13.34
N VAL A 51 -4.19 -8.96 12.86
CA VAL A 51 -5.43 -9.72 12.66
C VAL A 51 -6.08 -9.52 11.29
N SER A 52 -5.72 -8.46 10.56
CA SER A 52 -6.40 -8.11 9.31
C SER A 52 -5.50 -7.41 8.30
N SER A 53 -5.95 -7.41 7.04
CA SER A 53 -5.43 -6.59 5.95
C SER A 53 -6.61 -6.03 5.15
N GLY A 54 -6.36 -5.04 4.28
CA GLY A 54 -7.44 -4.42 3.53
C GLY A 54 -7.09 -4.09 2.09
N LEU A 55 -8.12 -3.92 1.26
CA LEU A 55 -8.04 -3.33 -0.07
C LEU A 55 -8.31 -1.84 0.04
N VAL A 56 -7.40 -1.00 -0.42
CA VAL A 56 -7.58 0.46 -0.42
C VAL A 56 -8.63 0.84 -1.47
N LEU A 57 -9.71 1.47 -1.02
CA LEU A 57 -10.74 2.04 -1.88
C LEU A 57 -10.44 3.49 -2.20
N GLU A 58 -9.84 4.21 -1.25
CA GLU A 58 -9.59 5.64 -1.35
C GLU A 58 -8.46 6.05 -0.39
N GLY A 59 -7.70 7.07 -0.77
CA GLY A 59 -6.66 7.62 0.07
C GLY A 59 -5.30 6.98 -0.13
N VAL A 60 -4.37 7.34 0.75
CA VAL A 60 -2.99 6.88 0.74
C VAL A 60 -2.61 6.43 2.14
N PHE A 61 -2.02 5.25 2.22
CA PHE A 61 -1.50 4.65 3.44
C PHE A 61 0.02 4.44 3.32
N ALA A 62 0.71 4.39 4.45
CA ALA A 62 2.12 4.06 4.51
C ALA A 62 2.40 3.00 5.57
N GLU A 63 3.34 2.11 5.26
CA GLU A 63 4.00 1.27 6.25
C GLU A 63 5.24 2.02 6.76
N GLN A 64 5.37 2.11 8.08
CA GLN A 64 6.43 2.88 8.74
C GLN A 64 7.09 2.07 9.84
N VAL A 65 8.40 1.91 9.76
CA VAL A 65 9.21 1.29 10.81
C VAL A 65 9.58 2.37 11.85
N PRO A 66 9.15 2.25 13.11
CA PRO A 66 9.54 3.19 14.15
C PRO A 66 11.03 3.04 14.46
N THR A 67 11.73 4.19 14.59
CA THR A 67 13.14 4.22 14.97
C THR A 67 13.38 5.31 16.01
N GLY A 68 14.53 5.28 16.69
CA GLY A 68 14.92 6.33 17.68
C GLY A 68 15.08 7.73 17.06
N LYS A 69 15.12 7.85 15.72
CA LYS A 69 15.22 9.14 14.98
C LYS A 69 13.92 9.52 14.27
N GLY A 70 12.83 8.82 14.55
CA GLY A 70 11.52 8.95 13.90
C GLY A 70 11.22 7.80 12.93
N PRO A 71 9.99 7.72 12.43
CA PRO A 71 9.56 6.62 11.57
C PRO A 71 10.22 6.68 10.18
N ILE A 72 10.56 5.50 9.65
CA ILE A 72 11.06 5.32 8.29
C ILE A 72 9.93 4.73 7.44
N THR A 73 9.51 5.44 6.40
CA THR A 73 8.52 4.95 5.44
C THR A 73 9.13 3.88 4.54
N VAL A 74 8.54 2.70 4.54
CA VAL A 74 9.03 1.54 3.78
C VAL A 74 8.11 1.14 2.63
N SER A 75 6.84 1.52 2.66
CA SER A 75 5.87 1.26 1.59
C SER A 75 4.80 2.33 1.55
N PHE A 76 4.15 2.45 0.38
CA PHE A 76 2.91 3.20 0.19
C PHE A 76 1.89 2.29 -0.45
N SER A 77 0.64 2.42 -0.02
CA SER A 77 -0.52 1.78 -0.64
C SER A 77 -1.53 2.85 -1.04
N THR A 78 -2.03 2.75 -2.26
CA THR A 78 -2.99 3.66 -2.89
C THR A 78 -4.20 2.87 -3.38
N GLU A 79 -5.19 3.52 -3.95
CA GLU A 79 -6.39 2.88 -4.49
C GLU A 79 -6.06 1.64 -5.34
N GLY A 80 -6.65 0.51 -4.97
CA GLY A 80 -6.44 -0.80 -5.59
C GLY A 80 -5.25 -1.60 -5.07
N ASP A 81 -4.42 -1.02 -4.18
CA ASP A 81 -3.37 -1.77 -3.50
C ASP A 81 -3.92 -2.44 -2.22
N PHE A 82 -3.22 -3.47 -1.75
CA PHE A 82 -3.46 -4.03 -0.43
C PHE A 82 -2.65 -3.29 0.63
N VAL A 83 -3.25 -3.11 1.80
CA VAL A 83 -2.67 -2.42 2.95
C VAL A 83 -2.80 -3.26 4.21
N GLY A 84 -1.79 -3.21 5.06
CA GLY A 84 -1.77 -3.95 6.33
C GLY A 84 -0.38 -4.52 6.62
N PRO A 85 -0.19 -5.12 7.78
CA PRO A 85 1.06 -5.77 8.18
C PRO A 85 1.20 -7.14 7.49
N ILE A 86 1.16 -7.17 6.15
CA ILE A 86 1.06 -8.42 5.35
C ILE A 86 2.25 -9.33 5.59
N ALA A 87 3.46 -8.78 5.76
CA ALA A 87 4.65 -9.58 6.06
C ALA A 87 4.53 -10.31 7.41
N ASP A 88 4.00 -9.63 8.43
CA ASP A 88 3.79 -10.21 9.76
C ASP A 88 2.69 -11.28 9.72
N LEU A 89 1.58 -11.01 8.99
CA LEU A 89 0.50 -11.98 8.75
C LEU A 89 1.03 -13.27 8.08
N LEU A 90 1.83 -13.14 7.04
CA LEU A 90 2.45 -14.27 6.32
C LEU A 90 3.45 -15.02 7.21
N ALA A 91 4.26 -14.31 7.98
CA ALA A 91 5.22 -14.89 8.92
C ALA A 91 4.56 -15.45 10.19
N ARG A 92 3.22 -15.30 10.34
CA ARG A 92 2.46 -15.68 11.53
C ARG A 92 2.98 -15.00 12.80
N HIS A 93 3.52 -13.80 12.67
CA HIS A 93 3.91 -12.99 13.81
C HIS A 93 2.65 -12.50 14.54
N PRO A 94 2.60 -12.63 15.87
CA PRO A 94 1.42 -12.24 16.63
C PRO A 94 1.25 -10.73 16.76
N ARG A 95 2.31 -9.96 16.48
CA ARG A 95 2.34 -8.50 16.63
C ARG A 95 2.99 -7.84 15.42
N ALA A 96 2.48 -6.64 15.06
CA ALA A 96 2.99 -5.84 13.98
C ALA A 96 4.43 -5.38 14.23
N SER A 97 5.31 -5.56 13.28
CA SER A 97 6.70 -5.08 13.28
C SER A 97 6.81 -3.61 12.86
N GLN A 98 5.73 -3.02 12.35
CA GLN A 98 5.68 -1.67 11.82
C GLN A 98 4.30 -1.03 12.01
N ASP A 99 4.25 0.30 11.93
CA ASP A 99 2.99 1.04 11.88
C ASP A 99 2.41 0.98 10.45
N VAL A 100 1.09 0.91 10.34
CA VAL A 100 0.36 1.20 9.10
C VAL A 100 -0.50 2.43 9.34
N VAL A 101 -0.21 3.53 8.65
CA VAL A 101 -0.80 4.85 8.92
C VAL A 101 -1.45 5.45 7.67
N ALA A 102 -2.62 6.06 7.83
CA ALA A 102 -3.29 6.82 6.79
C ALA A 102 -2.60 8.19 6.60
N LEU A 103 -2.04 8.45 5.42
CA LEU A 103 -1.40 9.73 5.09
C LEU A 103 -2.40 10.79 4.60
N SER A 104 -3.58 10.37 4.18
CA SER A 104 -4.75 11.20 3.87
C SER A 104 -5.99 10.61 4.53
N ALA A 105 -7.12 11.29 4.49
CA ALA A 105 -8.40 10.62 4.67
C ALA A 105 -8.52 9.47 3.68
N GLY A 106 -9.05 8.33 4.10
CA GLY A 106 -9.10 7.15 3.26
C GLY A 106 -10.11 6.11 3.73
N ARG A 107 -10.39 5.16 2.85
CA ARG A 107 -11.29 4.02 3.11
C ARG A 107 -10.65 2.74 2.60
N ILE A 108 -10.90 1.66 3.32
CA ILE A 108 -10.48 0.31 2.91
C ILE A 108 -11.65 -0.67 3.04
N VAL A 109 -11.62 -1.77 2.30
CA VAL A 109 -12.34 -2.98 2.70
C VAL A 109 -11.38 -3.78 3.56
N ASN A 110 -11.60 -3.75 4.88
CA ASN A 110 -10.80 -4.48 5.85
C ASN A 110 -11.31 -5.92 5.97
N VAL A 111 -10.43 -6.90 5.88
CA VAL A 111 -10.77 -8.32 5.94
C VAL A 111 -9.94 -8.97 7.02
N ASP A 112 -10.61 -9.70 7.93
CA ASP A 112 -9.95 -10.58 8.90
C ASP A 112 -9.08 -11.61 8.17
N TRP A 113 -7.85 -11.83 8.68
CA TRP A 113 -6.89 -12.70 8.01
C TRP A 113 -7.35 -14.16 7.95
N ASN A 114 -7.98 -14.67 9.00
CA ASN A 114 -8.49 -16.03 8.99
C ASN A 114 -9.68 -16.17 8.02
N GLY A 115 -10.55 -15.15 7.94
CA GLY A 115 -11.61 -15.07 6.95
C GLY A 115 -11.06 -15.06 5.51
N TYR A 116 -10.00 -14.28 5.26
CA TYR A 116 -9.31 -14.28 3.98
C TYR A 116 -8.68 -15.65 3.64
N LEU A 117 -7.99 -16.29 4.58
CA LEU A 117 -7.41 -17.63 4.37
C LEU A 117 -8.47 -18.69 4.04
N LYS A 118 -9.65 -18.63 4.68
CA LYS A 118 -10.77 -19.48 4.33
C LYS A 118 -11.25 -19.19 2.90
N LEU A 119 -11.35 -17.92 2.54
CA LEU A 119 -11.80 -17.50 1.21
C LEU A 119 -10.87 -18.01 0.10
N ILE A 120 -9.55 -17.85 0.23
CA ILE A 120 -8.59 -18.32 -0.78
C ILE A 120 -8.57 -19.84 -0.94
N ALA A 121 -9.05 -20.58 0.05
CA ALA A 121 -9.17 -22.04 -0.02
C ALA A 121 -10.44 -22.52 -0.73
N THR A 122 -11.41 -21.64 -1.04
CA THR A 122 -12.71 -22.05 -1.59
C THR A 122 -12.66 -22.40 -3.07
N THR A 123 -11.87 -21.70 -3.86
CA THR A 123 -11.79 -21.89 -5.32
C THR A 123 -10.37 -21.70 -5.85
N PRO A 124 -10.00 -22.34 -6.99
CA PRO A 124 -8.72 -22.09 -7.65
C PRO A 124 -8.52 -20.63 -8.08
N GLN A 125 -9.58 -19.89 -8.37
CA GLN A 125 -9.54 -18.48 -8.75
C GLN A 125 -8.98 -17.63 -7.61
N TRP A 126 -9.46 -17.86 -6.38
CA TRP A 126 -8.94 -17.19 -5.18
C TRP A 126 -7.46 -17.50 -4.92
N GLY A 127 -7.04 -18.75 -5.13
CA GLY A 127 -5.64 -19.16 -5.03
C GLY A 127 -4.75 -18.43 -6.04
N ARG A 128 -5.18 -18.33 -7.30
CA ARG A 128 -4.47 -17.56 -8.34
C ARG A 128 -4.42 -16.07 -8.03
N PHE A 129 -5.52 -15.50 -7.57
CA PHE A 129 -5.58 -14.11 -7.14
C PHE A 129 -4.60 -13.82 -6.02
N HIS A 130 -4.56 -14.68 -4.99
CA HIS A 130 -3.58 -14.57 -3.89
C HIS A 130 -2.14 -14.62 -4.42
N ALA A 131 -1.82 -15.59 -5.30
CA ALA A 131 -0.50 -15.70 -5.90
C ALA A 131 -0.11 -14.41 -6.65
N THR A 132 -1.01 -13.85 -7.46
CA THR A 132 -0.78 -12.58 -8.17
C THR A 132 -0.47 -11.42 -7.22
N ILE A 133 -1.18 -11.34 -6.09
CA ILE A 133 -0.91 -10.29 -5.07
C ILE A 133 0.49 -10.49 -4.48
N MET A 134 0.83 -11.73 -4.11
CA MET A 134 2.13 -12.04 -3.51
C MET A 134 3.29 -11.73 -4.48
N GLU A 135 3.14 -12.10 -5.75
CA GLU A 135 4.10 -11.75 -6.80
C GLU A 135 4.29 -10.24 -6.93
N ARG A 136 3.20 -9.47 -6.99
CA ARG A 136 3.27 -8.00 -7.07
C ARG A 136 3.95 -7.37 -5.86
N LEU A 137 3.65 -7.85 -4.66
CA LEU A 137 4.28 -7.37 -3.42
C LEU A 137 5.78 -7.69 -3.41
N LEU A 138 6.17 -8.90 -3.82
CA LEU A 138 7.56 -9.31 -3.92
C LEU A 138 8.32 -8.46 -4.93
N LEU A 139 7.78 -8.31 -6.15
CA LEU A 139 8.40 -7.51 -7.21
C LEU A 139 8.56 -6.03 -6.79
N MET A 140 7.55 -5.46 -6.12
CA MET A 140 7.61 -4.08 -5.61
C MET A 140 8.71 -3.92 -4.55
N LYS A 141 8.81 -4.85 -3.61
CA LYS A 141 9.84 -4.83 -2.55
C LYS A 141 11.24 -5.02 -3.15
N SER A 142 11.43 -5.97 -4.05
CA SER A 142 12.70 -6.23 -4.73
C SER A 142 13.14 -5.04 -5.60
N GLU A 143 12.21 -4.42 -6.32
CA GLU A 143 12.52 -3.22 -7.11
C GLU A 143 12.93 -2.05 -6.23
N ARG A 144 12.23 -1.81 -5.10
CA ARG A 144 12.61 -0.77 -4.15
C ARG A 144 14.00 -1.02 -3.57
N GLU A 145 14.30 -2.26 -3.16
CA GLU A 145 15.60 -2.65 -2.66
C GLU A 145 16.70 -2.38 -3.70
N ARG A 146 16.49 -2.81 -4.94
CA ARG A 146 17.41 -2.55 -6.05
C ARG A 146 17.63 -1.04 -6.25
N GLN A 147 16.58 -0.22 -6.18
CA GLN A 147 16.70 1.22 -6.30
C GLN A 147 17.51 1.84 -5.15
N LEU A 148 17.34 1.36 -3.93
CA LEU A 148 18.10 1.86 -2.78
C LEU A 148 19.59 1.50 -2.86
N LEU A 149 19.93 0.31 -3.37
CA LEU A 149 21.29 -0.20 -3.45
C LEU A 149 22.06 0.29 -4.70
N ALA A 150 21.38 0.38 -5.85
CA ALA A 150 22.05 0.57 -7.15
C ALA A 150 21.82 1.95 -7.80
N SER A 151 20.89 2.79 -7.26
CA SER A 151 20.59 4.08 -7.86
C SER A 151 21.01 5.24 -6.97
N ASP A 152 21.43 6.35 -7.60
CA ASP A 152 21.59 7.61 -6.90
C ASP A 152 20.23 8.24 -6.52
N ALA A 153 20.24 9.30 -5.76
CA ALA A 153 19.01 9.95 -5.29
C ALA A 153 18.13 10.49 -6.44
N ALA A 154 18.73 10.93 -7.55
CA ALA A 154 17.99 11.44 -8.70
C ALA A 154 17.31 10.29 -9.46
N GLY A 155 17.98 9.15 -9.60
CA GLY A 155 17.44 7.91 -10.16
C GLY A 155 16.29 7.35 -9.31
N ARG A 156 16.45 7.29 -7.98
CA ARG A 156 15.39 6.89 -7.05
C ARG A 156 14.15 7.79 -7.15
N LEU A 157 14.35 9.10 -7.23
CA LEU A 157 13.24 10.05 -7.41
C LEU A 157 12.53 9.85 -8.76
N ALA A 158 13.29 9.62 -9.84
CA ALA A 158 12.71 9.36 -11.15
C ALA A 158 11.88 8.08 -11.17
N TRP A 159 12.38 7.02 -10.54
CA TRP A 159 11.64 5.77 -10.38
C TRP A 159 10.37 5.97 -9.55
N PHE A 160 10.46 6.65 -8.41
CA PHE A 160 9.31 6.95 -7.54
C PHE A 160 8.21 7.71 -8.28
N GLU A 161 8.55 8.76 -9.01
CA GLU A 161 7.57 9.56 -9.76
C GLU A 161 6.89 8.78 -10.89
N ARG A 162 7.57 7.81 -11.51
CA ARG A 162 6.95 6.90 -12.48
C ARG A 162 6.01 5.89 -11.79
N ARG A 163 6.46 5.30 -10.68
CA ARG A 163 5.71 4.25 -9.97
C ARG A 163 4.45 4.77 -9.28
N PHE A 164 4.53 5.98 -8.73
CA PHE A 164 3.45 6.62 -7.98
C PHE A 164 2.93 7.88 -8.66
N SER A 165 2.88 7.89 -10.00
CA SER A 165 2.57 9.08 -10.80
C SER A 165 1.30 9.82 -10.35
N THR A 166 0.24 9.08 -10.00
CA THR A 166 -1.04 9.64 -9.56
C THR A 166 -0.99 10.15 -8.11
N ALA A 167 -0.25 9.48 -7.22
CA ALA A 167 -0.21 9.79 -5.80
C ALA A 167 0.98 10.68 -5.40
N ALA A 168 2.00 10.81 -6.26
CA ALA A 168 3.25 11.50 -5.93
C ALA A 168 3.08 12.96 -5.50
N SER A 169 2.04 13.65 -6.00
CA SER A 169 1.71 15.03 -5.63
C SER A 169 0.95 15.13 -4.31
N LEU A 170 0.28 14.06 -3.89
CA LEU A 170 -0.53 14.01 -2.66
C LEU A 170 0.28 13.56 -1.44
N LEU A 171 1.45 12.96 -1.68
CA LEU A 171 2.29 12.43 -0.61
C LEU A 171 3.08 13.52 0.09
N PRO A 172 3.09 13.55 1.45
CA PRO A 172 3.89 14.49 2.21
C PRO A 172 5.38 14.37 1.87
N LEU A 173 6.05 15.52 1.70
CA LEU A 173 7.47 15.59 1.32
C LEU A 173 8.36 14.74 2.22
N LYS A 174 8.09 14.75 3.54
CA LYS A 174 8.87 14.01 4.54
C LYS A 174 8.75 12.49 4.32
N GLU A 175 7.57 12.00 3.96
CA GLU A 175 7.33 10.57 3.74
C GLU A 175 8.01 10.09 2.46
N VAL A 176 7.92 10.89 1.38
CA VAL A 176 8.64 10.61 0.13
C VAL A 176 10.15 10.62 0.35
N ALA A 177 10.68 11.59 1.07
CA ALA A 177 12.10 11.66 1.38
C ALA A 177 12.57 10.45 2.20
N SER A 178 11.80 10.08 3.22
CA SER A 178 12.04 8.89 4.04
C SER A 178 12.06 7.61 3.19
N PHE A 179 11.05 7.42 2.34
CA PHE A 179 10.94 6.27 1.43
C PHE A 179 12.12 6.16 0.46
N LEU A 180 12.64 7.31 -0.02
CA LEU A 180 13.79 7.39 -0.93
C LEU A 180 15.16 7.31 -0.21
N GLY A 181 15.19 7.29 1.13
CA GLY A 181 16.41 7.28 1.92
C GLY A 181 17.23 8.58 1.79
N ILE A 182 16.55 9.73 1.71
CA ILE A 182 17.16 11.06 1.63
C ILE A 182 16.48 12.06 2.59
N THR A 183 17.08 13.23 2.79
CA THR A 183 16.46 14.28 3.61
C THR A 183 15.39 15.05 2.83
N PRO A 184 14.35 15.60 3.50
CA PRO A 184 13.34 16.45 2.85
C PRO A 184 13.95 17.66 2.13
N VAL A 185 14.99 18.27 2.71
CA VAL A 185 15.70 19.40 2.11
C VAL A 185 16.38 18.98 0.80
N TYR A 186 17.02 17.81 0.78
CA TYR A 186 17.67 17.31 -0.42
C TYR A 186 16.65 16.94 -1.50
N LEU A 187 15.54 16.31 -1.14
CA LEU A 187 14.44 16.03 -2.07
C LEU A 187 13.88 17.31 -2.71
N SER A 188 13.66 18.36 -1.91
CA SER A 188 13.20 19.67 -2.42
C SER A 188 14.15 20.25 -3.46
N ARG A 189 15.48 20.19 -3.18
CA ARG A 189 16.52 20.66 -4.12
C ARG A 189 16.54 19.85 -5.42
N LEU A 190 16.40 18.52 -5.34
CA LEU A 190 16.33 17.64 -6.52
C LEU A 190 15.11 17.97 -7.40
N ARG A 191 13.93 18.12 -6.80
CA ARG A 191 12.71 18.49 -7.53
C ARG A 191 12.85 19.82 -8.25
N ARG A 192 13.40 20.84 -7.56
CA ARG A 192 13.64 22.16 -8.16
C ARG A 192 14.61 22.11 -9.34
N ARG A 193 15.72 21.38 -9.24
CA ARG A 193 16.68 21.19 -10.34
C ARG A 193 16.01 20.58 -11.56
N ARG A 194 15.23 19.51 -11.41
CA ARG A 194 14.53 18.84 -12.51
C ARG A 194 13.51 19.74 -13.21
N VAL A 195 12.79 20.60 -12.47
CA VAL A 195 11.88 21.58 -13.08
C VAL A 195 12.64 22.57 -13.95
N LEU A 196 13.79 23.06 -13.50
CA LEU A 196 14.64 23.98 -14.27
C LEU A 196 15.22 23.32 -15.53
N GLU A 197 15.65 22.07 -15.44
CA GLU A 197 16.16 21.30 -16.59
C GLU A 197 15.08 21.06 -17.66
N ARG A 198 13.83 20.73 -17.24
CA ARG A 198 12.69 20.57 -18.14
C ARG A 198 12.29 21.87 -18.86
N ARG A 199 12.48 23.02 -18.25
CA ARG A 199 12.19 24.34 -18.88
C ARG A 199 13.25 24.79 -19.87
N ARG A 200 14.43 24.18 -19.85
CA ARG A 200 15.55 24.50 -20.75
C ARG A 200 15.60 23.64 -22.03
N ARG A 201 14.76 22.61 -22.09
CA ARG A 201 14.56 21.74 -23.28
C ARG A 201 13.31 22.15 -24.04
#